data_0801395fef45db5ec81911bcdaf6b4cf
#
_entry.id   0801395fef45db5ec81911bcdaf6b4cf
#
_cell.length_a   1.000
_cell.length_b   1.000
_cell.length_c   1.000
_cell.angle_alpha   90.00
_cell.angle_beta   90.00
_cell.angle_gamma   90.00
#
_symmetry.space_group_name_H-M   'P 1'
#
loop_
_entity.id
_entity.type
_entity.pdbx_description
1 polymer ?
#
loop_
_entity_poly.entity_id
_entity_poly.type
_entity_poly.pdbx_seq_one_letter_code
_entity_poly.pdbx_strand_id
1 'polypeptide(L)'
;PRDHPARDMQDTFYIDENTLMRTHTSPVQARVMQEKKGQPIKIICPGKVYRRDDDDATHSHQFGQIEGLVVDKNINLGNLKATLELFIKKMYGEKREIRLRSSYFPFTEPSVEVDVSCDCGGGGGWVFCHGTGWIEILGGGMVHPNVLSMSGYDPKEYQGFAFGIGIERVAMLRYGVDDIRRFYQNDVRFLNQFKR
;
A
#
# COMPACT_ATOMS: atom_id res chain seq x y z
N PRO A 1 -7.86 13.34 14.99
CA PRO A 1 -8.75 14.48 15.24
C PRO A 1 -10.00 14.41 14.37
N ARG A 2 -11.12 15.05 14.77
CA ARG A 2 -12.38 15.02 13.99
C ARG A 2 -12.26 15.76 12.65
N ASP A 3 -11.36 16.70 12.56
CA ASP A 3 -11.05 17.55 11.41
C ASP A 3 -9.89 17.04 10.56
N HIS A 4 -9.44 15.80 10.78
CA HIS A 4 -8.31 15.26 10.02
C HIS A 4 -8.73 14.91 8.58
N PRO A 5 -7.99 15.37 7.54
CA PRO A 5 -8.35 15.16 6.13
C PRO A 5 -8.59 13.71 5.73
N ALA A 6 -7.91 12.75 6.37
CA ALA A 6 -8.10 11.33 6.10
C ALA A 6 -9.52 10.80 6.39
N ARG A 7 -10.34 11.54 7.15
CA ARG A 7 -11.72 11.14 7.42
C ARG A 7 -12.63 11.30 6.21
N ASP A 8 -12.34 12.28 5.38
CA ASP A 8 -13.16 12.65 4.22
C ASP A 8 -12.61 12.05 2.91
N MET A 9 -11.32 11.64 2.90
CA MET A 9 -10.65 11.14 1.70
C MET A 9 -10.97 9.67 1.38
N GLN A 10 -11.58 8.94 2.30
CA GLN A 10 -11.87 7.51 2.12
C GLN A 10 -13.37 7.28 2.18
N ASP A 11 -13.88 6.54 1.20
CA ASP A 11 -15.20 5.98 1.26
C ASP A 11 -15.28 4.94 2.37
N THR A 12 -15.73 5.35 3.54
CA THR A 12 -15.69 4.59 4.79
C THR A 12 -17.04 3.96 5.09
N PHE A 13 -17.06 2.68 5.47
CA PHE A 13 -18.22 2.07 6.08
C PHE A 13 -18.29 2.43 7.56
N TYR A 14 -19.26 3.26 7.94
CA TYR A 14 -19.61 3.56 9.33
C TYR A 14 -20.69 2.60 9.83
N ILE A 15 -20.46 2.04 11.01
CA ILE A 15 -21.45 1.24 11.74
C ILE A 15 -22.31 2.16 12.59
N ASP A 16 -21.66 3.13 13.24
CA ASP A 16 -22.27 4.23 13.98
C ASP A 16 -21.35 5.46 13.95
N GLU A 17 -21.68 6.53 14.68
CA GLU A 17 -20.92 7.79 14.70
C GLU A 17 -19.46 7.65 15.13
N ASN A 18 -19.11 6.60 15.89
CA ASN A 18 -17.80 6.39 16.48
C ASN A 18 -17.13 5.08 16.03
N THR A 19 -17.88 4.20 15.37
CA THR A 19 -17.41 2.87 14.95
C THR A 19 -17.45 2.75 13.44
N LEU A 20 -16.31 2.33 12.88
CA LEU A 20 -16.17 2.14 11.43
C LEU A 20 -15.44 0.82 11.12
N MET A 21 -15.63 0.32 9.93
CA MET A 21 -14.78 -0.73 9.37
C MET A 21 -13.47 -0.11 8.90
N ARG A 22 -12.33 -0.68 9.34
CA ARG A 22 -11.01 -0.09 9.05
C ARG A 22 -10.75 0.04 7.55
N THR A 23 -10.32 1.20 7.12
CA THR A 23 -9.98 1.52 5.73
C THR A 23 -8.52 1.26 5.39
N HIS A 24 -7.67 1.14 6.43
CA HIS A 24 -6.22 0.94 6.33
C HIS A 24 -5.72 0.07 7.48
N THR A 25 -4.51 -0.47 7.33
CA THR A 25 -3.76 -1.09 8.42
C THR A 25 -2.87 -0.09 9.18
N SER A 26 -2.82 1.18 8.77
CA SER A 26 -2.03 2.28 9.37
C SER A 26 -2.19 2.48 10.88
N PRO A 27 -3.38 2.25 11.51
CA PRO A 27 -3.50 2.34 12.96
C PRO A 27 -2.53 1.44 13.73
N VAL A 28 -2.12 0.31 13.16
CA VAL A 28 -1.11 -0.56 13.76
C VAL A 28 0.24 0.13 13.80
N GLN A 29 0.63 0.85 12.74
CA GLN A 29 1.88 1.61 12.69
C GLN A 29 1.95 2.63 13.83
N ALA A 30 0.88 3.43 14.02
CA ALA A 30 0.82 4.43 15.09
C ALA A 30 0.95 3.79 16.49
N ARG A 31 0.24 2.68 16.74
CA ARG A 31 0.30 1.97 18.02
C ARG A 31 1.69 1.41 18.30
N VAL A 32 2.34 0.79 17.31
CA VAL A 32 3.70 0.27 17.48
C VAL A 32 4.69 1.40 17.72
N MET A 33 4.59 2.53 17.03
CA MET A 33 5.43 3.70 17.32
C MET A 33 5.23 4.19 18.75
N GLN A 34 3.98 4.31 19.22
CA GLN A 34 3.69 4.73 20.60
C GLN A 34 4.21 3.75 21.65
N GLU A 35 4.22 2.45 21.34
CA GLU A 35 4.80 1.41 22.22
C GLU A 35 6.34 1.50 22.26
N LYS A 36 6.97 1.69 21.11
CA LYS A 36 8.43 1.64 20.95
C LYS A 36 9.15 2.93 21.34
N LYS A 37 8.49 4.07 21.32
CA LYS A 37 8.96 5.39 21.78
C LYS A 37 10.47 5.65 21.57
N GLY A 38 10.85 6.12 20.39
CA GLY A 38 12.24 6.48 20.09
C GLY A 38 13.17 5.30 19.83
N GLN A 39 12.67 4.07 19.70
CA GLN A 39 13.46 2.93 19.23
C GLN A 39 13.29 2.73 17.73
N PRO A 40 14.31 2.24 17.01
CA PRO A 40 14.18 1.88 15.61
C PRO A 40 13.07 0.85 15.37
N ILE A 41 12.30 1.05 14.31
CA ILE A 41 11.18 0.18 13.93
C ILE A 41 11.36 -0.30 12.49
N LYS A 42 11.12 -1.60 12.27
CA LYS A 42 10.94 -2.21 10.94
C LYS A 42 9.83 -3.24 11.06
N ILE A 43 8.65 -2.91 10.57
CA ILE A 43 7.46 -3.77 10.67
C ILE A 43 6.69 -3.85 9.36
N ILE A 44 5.90 -4.89 9.24
CA ILE A 44 4.81 -5.01 8.27
C ILE A 44 3.50 -5.23 9.03
N CYS A 45 2.42 -4.68 8.50
CA CYS A 45 1.10 -4.71 9.10
C CYS A 45 0.09 -5.29 8.10
N PRO A 46 -0.06 -6.62 8.01
CA PRO A 46 -1.06 -7.22 7.14
C PRO A 46 -2.44 -7.20 7.80
N GLY A 47 -3.48 -7.04 6.98
CA GLY A 47 -4.86 -7.14 7.47
C GLY A 47 -5.90 -6.90 6.38
N LYS A 48 -7.14 -7.33 6.62
CA LYS A 48 -8.26 -6.96 5.78
C LYS A 48 -8.68 -5.53 6.03
N VAL A 49 -9.02 -4.82 4.95
CA VAL A 49 -9.51 -3.45 4.98
C VAL A 49 -10.79 -3.34 4.16
N TYR A 50 -11.56 -2.28 4.38
CA TYR A 50 -12.89 -2.12 3.82
C TYR A 50 -13.09 -0.69 3.33
N ARG A 51 -13.62 -0.53 2.12
CA ARG A 51 -13.93 0.76 1.51
C ARG A 51 -15.25 0.67 0.75
N ARG A 52 -15.99 1.76 0.64
CA ARG A 52 -17.24 1.83 -0.10
C ARG A 52 -17.02 1.95 -1.61
N ASP A 53 -16.00 1.28 -2.13
CA ASP A 53 -15.76 1.18 -3.56
C ASP A 53 -16.77 0.23 -4.20
N ASP A 54 -17.15 0.51 -5.43
CA ASP A 54 -17.92 -0.41 -6.23
C ASP A 54 -17.06 -1.62 -6.63
N ASP A 55 -17.65 -2.81 -6.60
CA ASP A 55 -16.95 -4.04 -7.00
C ASP A 55 -16.84 -4.11 -8.53
N ASP A 56 -15.63 -4.00 -9.05
CA ASP A 56 -15.31 -4.19 -10.46
C ASP A 56 -14.15 -5.20 -10.65
N ALA A 57 -13.54 -5.24 -11.82
CA ALA A 57 -12.42 -6.14 -12.09
C ALA A 57 -11.15 -5.78 -11.30
N THR A 58 -11.02 -4.54 -10.82
CA THR A 58 -9.82 -3.99 -10.20
C THR A 58 -10.03 -3.47 -8.77
N HIS A 59 -11.28 -3.28 -8.35
CA HIS A 59 -11.68 -2.78 -7.05
C HIS A 59 -12.60 -3.76 -6.34
N SER A 60 -12.53 -3.80 -5.01
CA SER A 60 -13.45 -4.55 -4.16
C SER A 60 -13.67 -3.79 -2.86
N HIS A 61 -14.91 -3.84 -2.36
CA HIS A 61 -15.29 -3.25 -1.08
C HIS A 61 -14.51 -3.82 0.11
N GLN A 62 -13.89 -4.99 -0.04
CA GLN A 62 -12.94 -5.57 0.91
C GLN A 62 -11.72 -6.11 0.19
N PHE A 63 -10.54 -5.92 0.77
CA PHE A 63 -9.30 -6.49 0.24
C PHE A 63 -8.25 -6.67 1.34
N GLY A 64 -7.22 -7.44 1.05
CA GLY A 64 -6.06 -7.57 1.91
C GLY A 64 -5.08 -6.43 1.68
N GLN A 65 -4.65 -5.76 2.74
CA GLN A 65 -3.60 -4.75 2.67
C GLN A 65 -2.39 -5.19 3.50
N ILE A 66 -1.19 -4.90 3.01
CA ILE A 66 0.04 -4.94 3.79
C ILE A 66 0.63 -3.54 3.76
N GLU A 67 0.83 -2.96 4.93
CA GLU A 67 1.62 -1.75 5.08
C GLU A 67 2.98 -2.07 5.67
N GLY A 68 4.02 -1.37 5.19
CA GLY A 68 5.36 -1.41 5.76
C GLY A 68 5.68 -0.08 6.42
N LEU A 69 6.40 -0.14 7.55
CA LEU A 69 6.93 1.03 8.25
C LEU A 69 8.38 0.78 8.66
N VAL A 70 9.22 1.74 8.33
CA VAL A 70 10.60 1.82 8.86
C VAL A 70 10.76 3.19 9.51
N VAL A 71 11.21 3.21 10.76
CA VAL A 71 11.59 4.44 11.49
C VAL A 71 12.95 4.21 12.10
N ASP A 72 13.89 5.09 11.79
CA ASP A 72 15.25 5.05 12.34
C ASP A 72 15.92 6.41 12.12
N LYS A 73 17.15 6.58 12.62
CA LYS A 73 17.99 7.72 12.27
C LYS A 73 18.49 7.58 10.84
N ASN A 74 18.60 8.71 10.12
CA ASN A 74 19.12 8.79 8.75
C ASN A 74 18.32 8.05 7.68
N ILE A 75 17.04 7.83 7.90
CA ILE A 75 16.11 7.30 6.87
C ILE A 75 15.75 8.41 5.89
N ASN A 76 15.70 8.08 4.59
CA ASN A 76 15.35 9.01 3.53
C ASN A 76 14.55 8.35 2.39
N LEU A 77 14.09 9.15 1.45
CA LEU A 77 13.29 8.68 0.30
C LEU A 77 14.04 7.65 -0.57
N GLY A 78 15.38 7.74 -0.64
CA GLY A 78 16.21 6.76 -1.34
C GLY A 78 16.13 5.37 -0.71
N ASN A 79 16.00 5.29 0.62
CA ASN A 79 15.80 4.00 1.31
C ASN A 79 14.43 3.40 0.99
N LEU A 80 13.37 4.20 0.92
CA LEU A 80 12.06 3.75 0.45
C LEU A 80 12.17 3.22 -0.97
N LYS A 81 12.74 4.01 -1.90
CA LYS A 81 12.90 3.61 -3.30
C LYS A 81 13.65 2.28 -3.42
N ALA A 82 14.81 2.15 -2.78
CA ALA A 82 15.61 0.93 -2.82
C ALA A 82 14.87 -0.30 -2.26
N THR A 83 14.10 -0.12 -1.18
CA THR A 83 13.27 -1.19 -0.60
C THR A 83 12.20 -1.66 -1.59
N LEU A 84 11.54 -0.72 -2.25
CA LEU A 84 10.48 -1.03 -3.22
C LEU A 84 11.05 -1.62 -4.52
N GLU A 85 12.18 -1.15 -5.00
CA GLU A 85 12.89 -1.76 -6.15
C GLU A 85 13.25 -3.22 -5.88
N LEU A 86 13.80 -3.50 -4.70
CA LEU A 86 14.12 -4.87 -4.29
C LEU A 86 12.86 -5.75 -4.20
N PHE A 87 11.78 -5.22 -3.62
CA PHE A 87 10.50 -5.92 -3.55
C PHE A 87 9.97 -6.26 -4.94
N ILE A 88 9.92 -5.29 -5.85
CA ILE A 88 9.40 -5.46 -7.21
C ILE A 88 10.24 -6.48 -7.98
N LYS A 89 11.56 -6.41 -7.92
CA LYS A 89 12.44 -7.36 -8.58
C LYS A 89 12.25 -8.79 -8.05
N LYS A 90 12.11 -8.96 -6.75
CA LYS A 90 11.85 -10.28 -6.14
C LYS A 90 10.46 -10.84 -6.49
N MET A 91 9.46 -9.97 -6.62
CA MET A 91 8.09 -10.39 -6.92
C MET A 91 7.86 -10.67 -8.41
N TYR A 92 8.43 -9.86 -9.29
CA TYR A 92 8.08 -9.85 -10.72
C TYR A 92 9.28 -10.06 -11.66
N GLY A 93 10.49 -10.20 -11.13
CA GLY A 93 11.72 -10.48 -11.86
C GLY A 93 12.64 -9.27 -12.03
N GLU A 94 13.93 -9.55 -12.26
CA GLU A 94 15.02 -8.58 -12.26
C GLU A 94 14.90 -7.46 -13.31
N LYS A 95 14.15 -7.70 -14.38
CA LYS A 95 13.96 -6.73 -15.48
C LYS A 95 12.91 -5.65 -15.17
N ARG A 96 12.19 -5.80 -14.06
CA ARG A 96 11.15 -4.84 -13.68
C ARG A 96 11.75 -3.57 -13.10
N GLU A 97 11.21 -2.46 -13.55
CA GLU A 97 11.57 -1.12 -13.10
C GLU A 97 10.42 -0.51 -12.32
N ILE A 98 10.74 0.45 -11.44
CA ILE A 98 9.75 1.27 -10.75
C ILE A 98 9.85 2.72 -11.19
N ARG A 99 8.72 3.40 -11.14
CA ARG A 99 8.59 4.85 -11.33
C ARG A 99 7.85 5.42 -10.12
N LEU A 100 8.42 6.48 -9.53
CA LEU A 100 7.77 7.24 -8.48
C LEU A 100 7.06 8.44 -9.10
N ARG A 101 5.78 8.60 -8.80
CA ARG A 101 4.99 9.79 -9.14
C ARG A 101 4.64 10.55 -7.87
N SER A 102 4.68 11.87 -7.91
CA SER A 102 4.23 12.70 -6.79
C SER A 102 2.75 12.45 -6.50
N SER A 103 2.43 12.33 -5.22
CA SER A 103 1.06 12.14 -4.73
C SER A 103 0.84 12.90 -3.42
N TYR A 104 -0.34 12.79 -2.85
CA TYR A 104 -0.68 13.34 -1.56
C TYR A 104 -1.37 12.32 -0.68
N PHE A 105 -0.77 12.05 0.48
CA PHE A 105 -1.39 11.30 1.56
C PHE A 105 -1.22 12.07 2.87
N PRO A 106 -2.26 12.17 3.73
CA PRO A 106 -2.20 12.98 4.95
C PRO A 106 -1.15 12.52 5.97
N PHE A 107 -0.62 11.32 5.82
CA PHE A 107 0.31 10.69 6.78
C PHE A 107 1.77 10.73 6.32
N THR A 108 2.03 11.16 5.09
CA THR A 108 3.37 11.17 4.49
C THR A 108 3.67 12.48 3.79
N GLU A 109 4.96 12.91 3.85
CA GLU A 109 5.48 14.08 3.15
C GLU A 109 7.00 13.92 2.93
N PRO A 110 7.49 13.83 1.67
CA PRO A 110 6.72 13.72 0.43
C PRO A 110 5.98 12.38 0.31
N SER A 111 4.86 12.43 -0.42
CA SER A 111 4.06 11.26 -0.78
C SER A 111 4.33 10.86 -2.22
N VAL A 112 4.31 9.57 -2.50
CA VAL A 112 4.53 9.01 -3.83
C VAL A 112 3.57 7.87 -4.13
N GLU A 113 3.12 7.79 -5.36
CA GLU A 113 2.57 6.60 -5.97
C GLU A 113 3.68 5.87 -6.72
N VAL A 114 3.64 4.55 -6.71
CA VAL A 114 4.66 3.70 -7.30
C VAL A 114 4.07 2.86 -8.41
N ASP A 115 4.59 3.05 -9.59
CA ASP A 115 4.25 2.24 -10.75
C ASP A 115 5.36 1.22 -11.02
N VAL A 116 4.97 0.05 -11.52
CA VAL A 116 5.87 -0.99 -12.02
C VAL A 116 5.77 -1.08 -13.54
N SER A 117 6.90 -1.30 -14.21
CA SER A 117 6.94 -1.49 -15.67
C SER A 117 6.14 -2.73 -16.09
N CYS A 118 5.38 -2.62 -17.19
CA CYS A 118 4.62 -3.70 -17.79
C CYS A 118 5.47 -4.40 -18.88
N ASP A 119 5.37 -5.74 -18.99
CA ASP A 119 6.03 -6.50 -20.08
C ASP A 119 5.33 -6.39 -21.43
N CYS A 120 4.22 -5.68 -21.51
CA CYS A 120 3.42 -5.57 -22.73
C CYS A 120 4.07 -4.71 -23.85
N GLY A 121 5.30 -4.19 -23.64
CA GLY A 121 6.01 -3.39 -24.63
C GLY A 121 5.31 -2.08 -25.04
N GLY A 122 4.33 -1.64 -24.28
CA GLY A 122 3.55 -0.41 -24.56
C GLY A 122 2.52 -0.54 -25.67
N GLY A 123 2.34 -1.72 -26.28
CA GLY A 123 1.49 -1.89 -27.47
C GLY A 123 0.36 -2.93 -27.37
N GLY A 124 0.32 -3.72 -26.33
CA GLY A 124 -0.68 -4.76 -26.15
C GLY A 124 -1.45 -4.58 -24.87
N GLY A 125 -2.70 -4.18 -24.98
CA GLY A 125 -3.58 -3.84 -23.86
C GLY A 125 -3.76 -4.92 -22.80
N TRP A 126 -2.81 -5.01 -21.89
CA TRP A 126 -3.10 -5.64 -20.62
C TRP A 126 -4.06 -4.72 -19.85
N VAL A 127 -5.10 -5.31 -19.28
CA VAL A 127 -6.20 -4.57 -18.61
C VAL A 127 -5.67 -3.54 -17.58
N PHE A 128 -4.51 -3.80 -16.98
CA PHE A 128 -3.96 -2.96 -15.90
C PHE A 128 -3.07 -1.81 -16.35
N CYS A 129 -2.42 -1.86 -17.51
CA CYS A 129 -1.53 -0.78 -17.93
C CYS A 129 -2.17 0.20 -18.92
N HIS A 130 -3.37 -0.12 -19.43
CA HIS A 130 -4.10 0.70 -20.42
C HIS A 130 -3.20 1.21 -21.57
N GLY A 131 -2.21 0.41 -21.99
CA GLY A 131 -1.26 0.78 -23.04
C GLY A 131 -0.15 1.76 -22.65
N THR A 132 -0.11 2.20 -21.37
CA THR A 132 0.91 3.16 -20.90
C THR A 132 2.28 2.53 -20.66
N GLY A 133 2.37 1.21 -20.55
CA GLY A 133 3.59 0.49 -20.16
C GLY A 133 3.88 0.51 -18.65
N TRP A 134 3.00 1.10 -17.84
CA TRP A 134 3.15 1.22 -16.38
C TRP A 134 1.87 0.81 -15.66
N ILE A 135 2.03 0.20 -14.51
CA ILE A 135 0.92 -0.26 -13.66
C ILE A 135 1.13 0.29 -12.26
N GLU A 136 0.18 1.08 -11.78
CA GLU A 136 0.18 1.53 -10.40
C GLU A 136 -0.01 0.34 -9.45
N ILE A 137 0.88 0.22 -8.45
CA ILE A 137 0.89 -0.94 -7.56
C ILE A 137 0.72 -0.58 -6.10
N LEU A 138 1.24 0.56 -5.66
CA LEU A 138 1.20 0.96 -4.26
C LEU A 138 1.39 2.48 -4.06
N GLY A 139 0.98 2.95 -2.89
CA GLY A 139 1.30 4.29 -2.39
C GLY A 139 2.25 4.23 -1.20
N GLY A 140 3.03 5.28 -1.02
CA GLY A 140 3.97 5.40 0.09
C GLY A 140 4.54 6.81 0.25
N GLY A 141 5.51 6.95 1.13
CA GLY A 141 6.19 8.23 1.34
C GLY A 141 7.00 8.27 2.62
N MET A 142 7.60 9.43 2.89
CA MET A 142 8.24 9.68 4.17
C MET A 142 7.17 9.95 5.22
N VAL A 143 7.31 9.36 6.40
CA VAL A 143 6.35 9.56 7.50
C VAL A 143 6.31 11.04 7.87
N HIS A 144 5.11 11.61 7.89
CA HIS A 144 4.93 13.02 8.19
C HIS A 144 5.48 13.37 9.60
N PRO A 145 6.22 14.48 9.78
CA PRO A 145 6.81 14.85 11.07
C PRO A 145 5.80 14.90 12.23
N ASN A 146 4.57 15.34 11.96
CA ASN A 146 3.51 15.35 12.97
C ASN A 146 3.12 13.94 13.44
N VAL A 147 3.15 12.94 12.53
CA VAL A 147 2.87 11.54 12.88
C VAL A 147 3.96 10.99 13.80
N LEU A 148 5.23 11.30 13.51
CA LEU A 148 6.35 10.94 14.38
C LEU A 148 6.21 11.59 15.76
N SER A 149 5.97 12.90 15.82
CA SER A 149 5.83 13.64 17.07
C SER A 149 4.67 13.13 17.93
N MET A 150 3.48 12.91 17.32
CA MET A 150 2.31 12.37 18.02
C MET A 150 2.53 10.94 18.53
N SER A 151 3.48 10.22 17.95
CA SER A 151 3.83 8.85 18.31
C SER A 151 5.03 8.78 19.27
N GLY A 152 5.55 9.92 19.73
CA GLY A 152 6.62 9.99 20.72
C GLY A 152 8.05 9.91 20.14
N TYR A 153 8.22 10.24 18.85
CA TYR A 153 9.53 10.37 18.20
C TYR A 153 9.88 11.83 17.95
N ASP A 154 11.12 12.23 18.18
CA ASP A 154 11.62 13.54 17.77
C ASP A 154 11.89 13.53 16.25
N PRO A 155 11.15 14.30 15.44
CA PRO A 155 11.34 14.34 13.99
C PRO A 155 12.65 15.00 13.55
N LYS A 156 13.40 15.63 14.47
CA LYS A 156 14.75 16.13 14.19
C LYS A 156 15.80 15.02 14.23
N GLU A 157 15.55 13.96 15.00
CA GLU A 157 16.47 12.82 15.14
C GLU A 157 16.04 11.62 14.31
N TYR A 158 14.73 11.38 14.20
CA TYR A 158 14.13 10.22 13.55
C TYR A 158 13.38 10.61 12.28
N GLN A 159 13.59 9.82 11.26
CA GLN A 159 12.82 9.84 10.03
C GLN A 159 12.26 8.45 9.78
N GLY A 160 11.28 8.36 8.92
CA GLY A 160 10.73 7.07 8.55
C GLY A 160 10.10 7.11 7.17
N PHE A 161 9.91 5.95 6.59
CA PHE A 161 9.06 5.78 5.43
C PHE A 161 7.99 4.73 5.70
N ALA A 162 6.86 4.90 5.02
CA ALA A 162 5.78 3.93 5.01
C ALA A 162 5.29 3.69 3.58
N PHE A 163 4.71 2.52 3.34
CA PHE A 163 4.04 2.18 2.09
C PHE A 163 2.88 1.23 2.37
N GLY A 164 1.87 1.25 1.49
CA GLY A 164 0.72 0.36 1.58
C GLY A 164 0.41 -0.29 0.23
N ILE A 165 0.26 -1.61 0.21
CA ILE A 165 0.04 -2.42 -0.98
C ILE A 165 -1.16 -3.34 -0.82
N GLY A 166 -2.01 -3.44 -1.84
CA GLY A 166 -3.10 -4.42 -1.91
C GLY A 166 -2.56 -5.81 -2.25
N ILE A 167 -2.86 -6.81 -1.42
CA ILE A 167 -2.38 -8.19 -1.58
C ILE A 167 -2.91 -8.77 -2.89
N GLU A 168 -4.19 -8.58 -3.16
CA GLU A 168 -4.84 -9.07 -4.39
C GLU A 168 -4.22 -8.42 -5.63
N ARG A 169 -3.89 -7.12 -5.58
CA ARG A 169 -3.23 -6.43 -6.69
C ARG A 169 -1.88 -7.06 -7.03
N VAL A 170 -1.10 -7.39 -6.01
CA VAL A 170 0.18 -8.10 -6.18
C VAL A 170 -0.04 -9.49 -6.80
N ALA A 171 -1.01 -10.23 -6.27
CA ALA A 171 -1.33 -11.57 -6.75
C ALA A 171 -1.87 -11.56 -8.19
N MET A 172 -2.74 -10.61 -8.53
CA MET A 172 -3.26 -10.42 -9.89
C MET A 172 -2.12 -10.25 -10.90
N LEU A 173 -1.18 -9.36 -10.60
CA LEU A 173 -0.04 -9.10 -11.47
C LEU A 173 0.91 -10.30 -11.56
N ARG A 174 1.15 -11.00 -10.44
CA ARG A 174 2.07 -12.14 -10.39
C ARG A 174 1.54 -13.37 -11.11
N TYR A 175 0.24 -13.61 -11.02
CA TYR A 175 -0.39 -14.85 -11.51
C TYR A 175 -1.28 -14.64 -12.74
N GLY A 176 -1.34 -13.42 -13.28
CA GLY A 176 -2.14 -13.11 -14.46
C GLY A 176 -3.65 -13.20 -14.20
N VAL A 177 -4.10 -12.90 -12.99
CA VAL A 177 -5.53 -12.86 -12.65
C VAL A 177 -6.11 -11.53 -13.11
N ASP A 178 -7.14 -11.57 -13.94
CA ASP A 178 -7.72 -10.41 -14.61
C ASP A 178 -8.88 -9.74 -13.84
N ASP A 179 -9.38 -10.38 -12.78
CA ASP A 179 -10.52 -9.91 -12.01
C ASP A 179 -10.34 -10.22 -10.52
N ILE A 180 -10.32 -9.17 -9.69
CA ILE A 180 -10.14 -9.28 -8.23
C ILE A 180 -11.25 -10.09 -7.56
N ARG A 181 -12.47 -10.07 -8.08
CA ARG A 181 -13.62 -10.78 -7.53
C ARG A 181 -13.43 -12.29 -7.48
N ARG A 182 -12.56 -12.84 -8.35
CA ARG A 182 -12.24 -14.29 -8.38
C ARG A 182 -11.61 -14.77 -7.07
N PHE A 183 -10.90 -13.91 -6.33
CA PHE A 183 -10.33 -14.27 -5.03
C PHE A 183 -11.40 -14.51 -3.94
N TYR A 184 -12.61 -13.98 -4.13
CA TYR A 184 -13.69 -14.01 -3.12
C TYR A 184 -14.87 -14.90 -3.49
N GLN A 185 -14.96 -15.35 -4.75
CA GLN A 185 -16.06 -16.20 -5.22
C GLN A 185 -15.96 -17.65 -4.77
N ASN A 186 -14.81 -18.07 -4.24
CA ASN A 186 -14.52 -19.45 -3.79
C ASN A 186 -14.77 -20.51 -4.89
N ASP A 187 -14.53 -20.17 -6.16
CA ASP A 187 -14.67 -21.09 -7.29
C ASP A 187 -13.52 -22.11 -7.27
N VAL A 188 -13.84 -23.37 -7.08
CA VAL A 188 -12.87 -24.48 -7.01
C VAL A 188 -12.04 -24.60 -8.30
N ARG A 189 -12.61 -24.28 -9.48
CA ARG A 189 -11.88 -24.29 -10.76
C ARG A 189 -10.80 -23.24 -10.79
N PHE A 190 -11.09 -22.04 -10.25
CA PHE A 190 -10.10 -20.98 -10.09
C PHE A 190 -9.00 -21.39 -9.10
N LEU A 191 -9.39 -21.85 -7.91
CA LEU A 191 -8.45 -22.23 -6.85
C LEU A 191 -7.53 -23.40 -7.28
N ASN A 192 -8.03 -24.34 -8.07
CA ASN A 192 -7.24 -25.49 -8.54
C ASN A 192 -6.09 -25.11 -9.49
N GLN A 193 -6.13 -23.92 -10.10
CA GLN A 193 -5.04 -23.43 -10.97
C GLN A 193 -3.75 -23.14 -10.19
N PHE A 194 -3.83 -22.95 -8.87
CA PHE A 194 -2.71 -22.60 -8.00
C PHE A 194 -2.24 -23.76 -7.12
N LYS A 195 -2.79 -24.96 -7.29
CA LYS A 195 -2.28 -26.16 -6.61
C LYS A 195 -0.88 -26.49 -7.15
N ARG A 196 0.09 -26.58 -6.27
CA ARG A 196 1.44 -27.09 -6.52
C ARG A 196 1.50 -28.58 -6.26
#